data_5917006f0c471b33c6b60213a64dfb82
#
_entry.id   5917006f0c471b33c6b60213a64dfb82
#
_cell.length_a   1.000
_cell.length_b   1.000
_cell.length_c   1.000
_cell.angle_alpha   90.00
_cell.angle_beta   90.00
_cell.angle_gamma   90.00
#
_symmetry.space_group_name_H-M   'P 1'
#
loop_
_entity.id
_entity.type
_entity.pdbx_description
1 polymer ?
#
loop_
_entity_poly.entity_id
_entity_poly.type
_entity_poly.pdbx_seq_one_letter_code
_entity_poly.pdbx_strand_id
1 'polypeptide(L)'
;MDSFDKNYYNVFAYGELMKKDVLLKLINRVPKMIKGRVYGFKKFFDESIGYYGAVKEEGSYIDGIILLGITEKELKIFDDYEDLGIYYIREKTISIGEDGKKYDVYIYLRP
;
A
#
# COMPACT_ATOMS: atom_id res chain seq x y z
N MET A 1 -14.91 -7.29 17.32
CA MET A 1 -14.37 -6.97 17.56
C MET A 1 -13.81 -6.22 17.38
N ASP A 2 -13.61 -5.97 17.56
CA ASP A 2 -13.15 -5.38 17.65
C ASP A 2 -12.19 -4.52 17.80
N SER A 3 -11.94 -4.37 18.90
CA SER A 3 -11.08 -3.26 19.27
C SER A 3 -9.64 -3.46 18.90
N PHE A 4 -9.18 -4.69 18.76
CA PHE A 4 -7.81 -4.84 18.27
C PHE A 4 -7.65 -4.54 16.82
N ASP A 5 -8.70 -4.51 16.06
CA ASP A 5 -8.62 -4.13 14.66
C ASP A 5 -8.19 -2.70 14.48
N LYS A 6 -8.36 -1.87 15.52
CA LYS A 6 -7.92 -0.48 15.49
C LYS A 6 -6.42 -0.33 15.46
N ASN A 7 -5.69 -1.36 15.89
CA ASN A 7 -4.23 -1.31 15.99
C ASN A 7 -3.53 -1.89 14.78
N TYR A 8 -4.29 -2.35 13.80
CA TYR A 8 -3.74 -2.96 12.60
C TYR A 8 -4.34 -2.33 11.36
N TYR A 9 -3.51 -2.25 10.33
CA TYR A 9 -3.86 -1.63 9.06
C TYR A 9 -3.48 -2.56 7.94
N ASN A 10 -4.09 -2.37 6.78
CA ASN A 10 -3.68 -3.02 5.57
C ASN A 10 -3.13 -1.98 4.62
N VAL A 11 -2.09 -2.33 3.88
CA VAL A 11 -1.45 -1.43 2.92
C VAL A 11 -1.46 -2.09 1.56
N PHE A 12 -1.94 -1.35 0.55
CA PHE A 12 -1.89 -1.81 -0.82
C PHE A 12 -0.56 -1.38 -1.43
N ALA A 13 0.27 -2.37 -1.78
CA ALA A 13 1.59 -2.15 -2.35
C ALA A 13 1.56 -2.41 -3.84
N TYR A 14 2.14 -1.49 -4.62
CA TYR A 14 2.22 -1.63 -6.07
C TYR A 14 3.62 -1.34 -6.62
N GLY A 15 4.59 -1.12 -5.75
CA GLY A 15 5.98 -0.81 -6.11
C GLY A 15 6.95 -1.50 -5.17
N GLU A 16 7.88 -0.75 -4.58
CA GLU A 16 8.96 -1.31 -3.76
C GLU A 16 8.46 -2.09 -2.56
N LEU A 17 7.34 -1.70 -1.96
CA LEU A 17 6.79 -2.40 -0.80
C LEU A 17 6.25 -3.80 -1.13
N MET A 18 6.20 -4.17 -2.40
CA MET A 18 5.88 -5.56 -2.79
C MET A 18 7.06 -6.50 -2.57
N LYS A 19 8.26 -5.98 -2.43
CA LYS A 19 9.48 -6.77 -2.37
C LYS A 19 9.76 -7.24 -0.93
N LYS A 20 9.94 -8.54 -0.76
CA LYS A 20 10.17 -9.13 0.57
C LYS A 20 11.45 -8.63 1.21
N ASP A 21 12.51 -8.41 0.44
CA ASP A 21 13.76 -7.90 0.97
C ASP A 21 13.63 -6.47 1.46
N VAL A 22 12.82 -5.65 0.80
CA VAL A 22 12.53 -4.29 1.25
C VAL A 22 11.76 -4.34 2.57
N LEU A 23 10.74 -5.19 2.65
CA LEU A 23 9.94 -5.33 3.87
C LEU A 23 10.80 -5.81 5.05
N LEU A 24 11.68 -6.77 4.81
CA LEU A 24 12.58 -7.25 5.85
C LEU A 24 13.49 -6.14 6.37
N LYS A 25 14.00 -5.27 5.49
CA LYS A 25 14.83 -4.14 5.90
C LYS A 25 14.04 -3.12 6.70
N LEU A 26 12.80 -2.86 6.29
CA LEU A 26 12.01 -1.78 6.89
C LEU A 26 11.40 -2.19 8.23
N ILE A 27 10.77 -3.35 8.28
CA ILE A 27 9.99 -3.77 9.45
C ILE A 27 10.44 -5.10 10.04
N ASN A 28 11.56 -5.63 9.56
CA ASN A 28 12.21 -6.83 10.10
C ASN A 28 11.31 -8.07 10.05
N ARG A 29 10.37 -8.11 9.11
CA ARG A 29 9.50 -9.27 8.86
C ARG A 29 8.82 -9.11 7.52
N VAL A 30 8.25 -10.22 7.04
CA VAL A 30 7.38 -10.18 5.85
C VAL A 30 5.95 -10.41 6.34
N PRO A 31 5.07 -9.42 6.23
CA PRO A 31 3.68 -9.60 6.66
C PRO A 31 2.94 -10.57 5.75
N LYS A 32 1.77 -11.01 6.21
CA LYS A 32 0.89 -11.81 5.35
C LYS A 32 0.50 -10.95 4.15
N MET A 33 0.55 -11.57 2.96
CA MET A 33 0.34 -10.87 1.70
C MET A 33 -0.68 -11.63 0.87
N ILE A 34 -1.59 -10.89 0.23
CA ILE A 34 -2.47 -11.47 -0.77
C ILE A 34 -2.50 -10.55 -1.99
N LYS A 35 -2.68 -11.13 -3.15
CA LYS A 35 -2.86 -10.34 -4.36
C LYS A 35 -4.18 -9.60 -4.29
N GLY A 36 -4.19 -8.37 -4.79
CA GLY A 36 -5.39 -7.55 -4.78
C GLY A 36 -5.40 -6.53 -5.90
N ARG A 37 -6.55 -5.88 -6.03
CA ARG A 37 -6.75 -4.86 -7.06
C ARG A 37 -7.47 -3.67 -6.43
N VAL A 38 -7.06 -2.47 -6.79
CA VAL A 38 -7.79 -1.25 -6.48
C VAL A 38 -8.31 -0.65 -7.77
N TYR A 39 -9.54 -0.16 -7.75
CA TYR A 39 -10.16 0.50 -8.90
C TYR A 39 -10.15 2.00 -8.71
N GLY A 40 -10.09 2.73 -9.82
CA GLY A 40 -10.11 4.19 -9.79
C GLY A 40 -8.74 4.82 -9.59
N PHE A 41 -7.69 4.04 -9.85
CA PHE A 41 -6.29 4.50 -9.72
C PHE A 41 -5.49 4.00 -10.92
N LYS A 42 -4.45 4.77 -11.25
CA LYS A 42 -3.52 4.43 -12.33
C LYS A 42 -2.09 4.47 -11.78
N LYS A 43 -1.32 3.45 -12.12
CA LYS A 43 0.10 3.35 -11.77
C LYS A 43 0.94 3.91 -12.92
N PHE A 44 2.03 4.61 -12.57
CA PHE A 44 3.00 5.09 -13.54
C PHE A 44 4.40 5.01 -12.96
N PHE A 45 5.38 4.90 -13.83
CA PHE A 45 6.79 4.92 -13.41
C PHE A 45 7.31 6.35 -13.52
N ASP A 46 7.87 6.87 -12.42
CA ASP A 46 8.44 8.22 -12.40
C ASP A 46 9.94 8.12 -12.60
N GLU A 47 10.40 8.43 -13.79
CA GLU A 47 11.82 8.33 -14.15
C GLU A 47 12.67 9.30 -13.32
N SER A 48 12.12 10.41 -12.90
CA SER A 48 12.88 11.42 -12.16
C SER A 48 13.36 10.92 -10.80
N ILE A 49 12.64 9.98 -10.20
CA ILE A 49 13.00 9.42 -8.89
C ILE A 49 13.22 7.91 -8.95
N GLY A 50 12.95 7.27 -10.08
CA GLY A 50 13.17 5.83 -10.26
C GLY A 50 12.18 4.93 -9.53
N TYR A 51 10.99 5.42 -9.21
CA TYR A 51 9.96 4.68 -8.47
C TYR A 51 8.61 4.82 -9.12
N TYR A 52 7.72 3.87 -8.79
CA TYR A 52 6.33 3.93 -9.23
C TYR A 52 5.54 4.89 -8.34
N GLY A 53 4.61 5.58 -8.96
CA GLY A 53 3.60 6.38 -8.29
C GLY A 53 2.22 5.95 -8.74
N ALA A 54 1.21 6.49 -8.10
CA ALA A 54 -0.18 6.27 -8.47
C ALA A 54 -0.97 7.55 -8.32
N VAL A 55 -1.96 7.71 -9.18
CA VAL A 55 -2.89 8.85 -9.15
C VAL A 55 -4.30 8.33 -9.31
N LYS A 56 -5.27 9.14 -8.93
CA LYS A 56 -6.68 8.81 -9.16
C LYS A 56 -6.98 8.92 -10.65
N GLU A 57 -7.64 7.90 -11.18
CA GLU A 57 -8.10 7.91 -12.56
C GLU A 57 -9.28 6.98 -12.71
N GLU A 58 -10.45 7.57 -12.94
CA GLU A 58 -11.69 6.82 -13.13
C GLU A 58 -11.55 5.89 -14.34
N GLY A 59 -12.01 4.65 -14.18
CA GLY A 59 -11.93 3.65 -15.24
C GLY A 59 -10.64 2.84 -15.27
N SER A 60 -9.65 3.24 -14.48
CA SER A 60 -8.38 2.51 -14.38
C SER A 60 -8.36 1.62 -13.13
N TYR A 61 -7.40 0.72 -13.07
CA TYR A 61 -7.16 -0.09 -11.88
C TYR A 61 -5.68 -0.43 -11.76
N ILE A 62 -5.28 -0.86 -10.55
CA ILE A 62 -3.91 -1.31 -10.29
C ILE A 62 -3.99 -2.68 -9.67
N ASP A 63 -3.21 -3.62 -10.18
CA ASP A 63 -2.97 -4.91 -9.55
C ASP A 63 -1.73 -4.79 -8.68
N GLY A 64 -1.81 -5.33 -7.47
CA GLY A 64 -0.71 -5.27 -6.52
C GLY A 64 -0.88 -6.29 -5.41
N ILE A 65 -0.32 -5.97 -4.27
CA ILE A 65 -0.29 -6.86 -3.10
C ILE A 65 -0.89 -6.13 -1.90
N ILE A 66 -1.81 -6.79 -1.20
CA ILE A 66 -2.33 -6.28 0.06
C ILE A 66 -1.43 -6.81 1.16
N LEU A 67 -0.81 -5.92 1.92
CA LEU A 67 -0.02 -6.27 3.11
C LEU A 67 -0.97 -6.21 4.29
N LEU A 68 -1.17 -7.34 4.96
CA LEU A 68 -2.16 -7.46 6.04
C LEU A 68 -1.50 -7.33 7.41
N GLY A 69 -2.22 -6.73 8.34
CA GLY A 69 -1.81 -6.72 9.74
C GLY A 69 -0.60 -5.83 10.03
N ILE A 70 -0.53 -4.68 9.38
CA ILE A 70 0.54 -3.71 9.60
C ILE A 70 0.23 -2.92 10.87
N THR A 71 1.18 -2.87 11.81
CA THR A 71 1.01 -2.10 13.04
C THR A 71 1.13 -0.61 12.77
N GLU A 72 0.67 0.20 13.70
CA GLU A 72 0.79 1.66 13.59
C GLU A 72 2.25 2.09 13.48
N LYS A 73 3.12 1.46 14.26
CA LYS A 73 4.55 1.75 14.23
C LYS A 73 5.15 1.41 12.86
N GLU A 74 4.78 0.26 12.30
CA GLU A 74 5.23 -0.15 10.97
C GLU A 74 4.70 0.78 9.89
N LEU A 75 3.46 1.22 10.03
CA LEU A 75 2.87 2.15 9.08
C LEU A 75 3.66 3.47 9.03
N LYS A 76 4.11 3.96 10.19
CA LYS A 76 4.95 5.15 10.24
C LYS A 76 6.30 4.93 9.55
N ILE A 77 6.85 3.73 9.67
CA ILE A 77 8.09 3.38 8.96
C ILE A 77 7.86 3.44 7.44
N PHE A 78 6.73 2.92 6.97
CA PHE A 78 6.38 3.01 5.55
C PHE A 78 6.20 4.47 5.12
N ASP A 79 5.53 5.29 5.95
CA ASP A 79 5.35 6.71 5.66
C ASP A 79 6.69 7.41 5.46
N ASP A 80 7.65 7.13 6.33
CA ASP A 80 8.99 7.72 6.22
C ASP A 80 9.72 7.23 4.97
N TYR A 81 9.60 5.96 4.67
CA TYR A 81 10.20 5.37 3.48
C TYR A 81 9.65 5.99 2.20
N GLU A 82 8.35 6.26 2.17
CA GLU A 82 7.69 6.85 1.01
C GLU A 82 7.76 8.38 0.97
N ASP A 83 8.45 8.99 1.94
CA ASP A 83 8.54 10.45 2.05
C ASP A 83 7.16 11.10 2.04
N LEU A 84 6.30 10.64 2.96
CA LEU A 84 4.93 11.11 3.07
C LEU A 84 4.87 12.63 3.20
N GLY A 85 4.00 13.25 2.38
CA GLY A 85 3.83 14.68 2.36
C GLY A 85 4.73 15.41 1.37
N ILE A 86 5.78 14.76 0.86
CA ILE A 86 6.68 15.32 -0.15
C ILE A 86 6.43 14.66 -1.50
N TYR A 87 6.66 13.36 -1.61
CA TYR A 87 6.47 12.61 -2.85
C TYR A 87 5.16 11.85 -2.88
N TYR A 88 4.62 11.50 -1.71
CA TYR A 88 3.41 10.70 -1.62
C TYR A 88 2.46 11.25 -0.58
N ILE A 89 1.17 11.00 -0.80
CA ILE A 89 0.13 11.15 0.22
C ILE A 89 -0.47 9.76 0.44
N ARG A 90 -1.01 9.53 1.63
CA ARG A 90 -1.61 8.25 1.97
C ARG A 90 -3.12 8.42 2.09
N GLU A 91 -3.87 7.62 1.35
CA GLU A 91 -5.34 7.64 1.37
C GLU A 91 -5.90 6.27 1.64
N LYS A 92 -7.10 6.26 2.19
CA LYS A 92 -7.86 5.02 2.38
C LYS A 92 -8.64 4.70 1.12
N THR A 93 -8.69 3.42 0.78
CA THR A 93 -9.54 2.93 -0.28
C THR A 93 -9.88 1.46 -0.02
N ILE A 94 -10.60 0.85 -0.93
CA ILE A 94 -10.96 -0.56 -0.84
C ILE A 94 -10.21 -1.32 -1.91
N SER A 95 -9.58 -2.44 -1.53
CA SER A 95 -8.96 -3.36 -2.46
C SER A 95 -9.77 -4.66 -2.48
N ILE A 96 -9.92 -5.23 -3.65
CA ILE A 96 -10.55 -6.53 -3.82
C ILE A 96 -9.43 -7.55 -3.85
N GLY A 97 -9.42 -8.48 -2.90
CA GLY A 97 -8.42 -9.53 -2.84
C GLY A 97 -8.73 -10.64 -3.86
N GLU A 98 -7.71 -11.45 -4.16
CA GLU A 98 -7.90 -12.60 -5.04
C GLU A 98 -8.87 -13.63 -4.45
N ASP A 99 -9.13 -13.54 -3.15
CA ASP A 99 -10.13 -14.36 -2.46
C ASP A 99 -11.56 -13.81 -2.65
N GLY A 100 -11.72 -12.72 -3.39
CA GLY A 100 -13.00 -12.07 -3.64
C GLY A 100 -13.48 -11.17 -2.53
N LYS A 101 -12.73 -11.05 -1.44
CA LYS A 101 -13.13 -10.22 -0.30
C LYS A 101 -12.66 -8.77 -0.49
N LYS A 102 -13.38 -7.88 0.18
CA LYS A 102 -13.03 -6.46 0.21
C LYS A 102 -12.18 -6.16 1.45
N TYR A 103 -11.13 -5.38 1.26
CA TYR A 103 -10.23 -4.98 2.33
C TYR A 103 -10.10 -3.47 2.34
N ASP A 104 -10.24 -2.89 3.52
CA ASP A 104 -9.89 -1.47 3.70
C ASP A 104 -8.38 -1.39 3.72
N VAL A 105 -7.82 -0.54 2.87
CA VAL A 105 -6.37 -0.42 2.73
C VAL A 105 -5.97 1.04 2.69
N TYR A 106 -4.72 1.31 3.04
CA TYR A 106 -4.05 2.55 2.68
C TYR A 106 -3.29 2.36 1.38
N ILE A 107 -3.30 3.38 0.55
CA ILE A 107 -2.53 3.41 -0.68
C ILE A 107 -1.73 4.71 -0.71
N TYR A 108 -0.48 4.63 -1.15
CA TYR A 108 0.38 5.80 -1.31
C TYR A 108 0.20 6.36 -2.71
N LEU A 109 -0.20 7.61 -2.79
CA LEU A 109 -0.50 8.29 -4.05
C LEU A 109 0.45 9.46 -4.25
N ARG A 110 0.66 9.82 -5.50
CA ARG A 110 1.38 11.04 -5.84
C ARG A 110 0.46 12.23 -5.55
N PRO A 111 0.96 13.27 -4.85
CA PRO A 111 0.15 14.45 -4.54
C PRO A 111 -0.35 15.19 -5.78
#